data_75d572ddcda9efa11bb4495d95ea7be9
#
_entry.id   75d572ddcda9efa11bb4495d95ea7be9
#
_cell.length_a   1.000
_cell.length_b   1.000
_cell.length_c   1.000
_cell.angle_alpha   90.00
_cell.angle_beta   90.00
_cell.angle_gamma   90.00
#
_symmetry.space_group_name_H-M   'P 1'
#
loop_
_entity.id
_entity.type
_entity.pdbx_description
1 polymer ?
#
loop_
_entity_poly.entity_id
_entity_poly.type
_entity_poly.pdbx_seq_one_letter_code
_entity_poly.pdbx_strand_id
1 'polypeptide(L)'
;MPAWAAATSHAAVADVPPEMQASKWVQTDPGVPVIRNVNWGGLKTLYVKEVRRFFKVQLQTVWAPAVTTLLFLAIFTVALGGRRQLVLDGTPVQFADFIAPGLIAMGMIQNSFANASFSLLIGKIQGTIVDYLMPPLSTVELIAAMVGAAVTRAILVGLAVWGAMLLWPGVDVWPQHLWAVIWFGLMGAAMLGFLGLLTSMWAEKFDHAAAVTNFFVAPLALLSGTFYSIEALAPAFQTISHGNPFFYVISGFRYGFLGAADSPVLLGAGLLLAINLVLALACYVLLERGWKLKA
;
A
#
# COMPACT_ATOMS: atom_id res chain seq x y z
N MET A 1 55.73 16.55 -15.94
CA MET A 1 54.30 16.60 -16.31
C MET A 1 54.16 16.08 -17.72
N PRO A 2 53.42 14.99 -17.99
CA PRO A 2 53.31 14.45 -19.32
C PRO A 2 52.30 15.21 -20.19
N ALA A 3 52.61 15.38 -21.44
CA ALA A 3 52.00 16.26 -22.44
C ALA A 3 50.70 15.76 -23.07
N TRP A 4 49.91 14.91 -22.38
CA TRP A 4 48.62 14.38 -22.91
C TRP A 4 47.37 15.08 -22.33
N ALA A 5 47.52 16.09 -21.49
CA ALA A 5 46.40 16.70 -20.78
C ALA A 5 45.80 17.95 -21.46
N ALA A 6 46.14 18.22 -22.72
CA ALA A 6 45.75 19.47 -23.40
C ALA A 6 45.18 19.25 -24.80
N ALA A 7 44.36 18.24 -25.05
CA ALA A 7 43.69 18.09 -26.34
C ALA A 7 42.37 17.31 -26.21
N THR A 8 41.44 17.78 -25.41
CA THR A 8 40.03 17.44 -25.58
C THR A 8 39.30 18.61 -26.16
N SER A 9 39.31 18.65 -27.46
CA SER A 9 38.83 19.67 -28.32
C SER A 9 37.31 19.81 -28.30
N HIS A 10 36.87 21.05 -28.19
CA HIS A 10 35.54 21.53 -28.58
C HIS A 10 35.22 21.38 -30.09
N ALA A 11 36.02 20.60 -30.86
CA ALA A 11 35.91 20.52 -32.31
C ALA A 11 34.99 19.36 -32.81
N ALA A 12 34.54 18.42 -31.96
CA ALA A 12 33.78 17.27 -32.42
C ALA A 12 32.26 17.48 -32.52
N VAL A 13 31.72 18.62 -32.07
CA VAL A 13 30.26 18.89 -32.08
C VAL A 13 29.78 19.60 -33.35
N ALA A 14 30.70 20.17 -34.14
CA ALA A 14 30.35 21.02 -35.30
C ALA A 14 29.98 20.24 -36.57
N ASP A 15 30.29 18.94 -36.69
CA ASP A 15 30.17 18.18 -37.93
C ASP A 15 29.01 17.17 -37.96
N VAL A 16 28.09 17.19 -36.98
CA VAL A 16 26.93 16.30 -37.00
C VAL A 16 25.84 16.91 -37.87
N PRO A 17 25.39 16.25 -38.96
CA PRO A 17 24.33 16.78 -39.82
C PRO A 17 23.06 17.11 -39.04
N PRO A 18 22.34 18.19 -39.38
CA PRO A 18 21.14 18.64 -38.67
C PRO A 18 20.06 17.53 -38.53
N GLU A 19 19.99 16.62 -39.47
CA GLU A 19 19.08 15.48 -39.47
C GLU A 19 19.40 14.42 -38.39
N MET A 20 20.67 14.29 -38.02
CA MET A 20 21.09 13.38 -36.92
C MET A 20 20.95 14.07 -35.56
N GLN A 21 20.96 15.38 -35.47
CA GLN A 21 20.71 16.14 -34.22
C GLN A 21 19.22 16.03 -33.79
N ALA A 22 18.32 15.80 -34.72
CA ALA A 22 16.90 15.60 -34.47
C ALA A 22 16.53 14.16 -34.10
N SER A 23 17.45 13.21 -34.19
CA SER A 23 17.16 11.82 -33.82
C SER A 23 17.03 11.70 -32.31
N LYS A 24 15.98 11.01 -31.85
CA LYS A 24 15.67 10.74 -30.43
C LYS A 24 16.79 9.98 -29.67
N TRP A 25 17.89 9.65 -30.33
CA TRP A 25 18.95 8.75 -29.88
C TRP A 25 20.33 9.41 -29.80
N VAL A 26 20.47 10.72 -30.05
CA VAL A 26 21.76 11.41 -29.90
C VAL A 26 22.05 11.53 -28.40
N GLN A 27 22.86 10.62 -27.89
CA GLN A 27 23.56 10.81 -26.62
C GLN A 27 24.66 11.82 -26.84
N THR A 28 24.56 12.99 -26.21
CA THR A 28 25.56 14.06 -26.30
C THR A 28 26.91 13.67 -25.68
N ASP A 29 26.90 12.73 -24.71
CA ASP A 29 28.09 12.11 -24.16
C ASP A 29 27.90 10.61 -23.99
N PRO A 30 28.84 9.74 -24.45
CA PRO A 30 28.74 8.29 -24.24
C PRO A 30 28.72 7.97 -22.74
N GLY A 31 27.59 7.45 -22.26
CA GLY A 31 27.45 6.99 -20.88
C GLY A 31 26.58 7.86 -19.96
N VAL A 32 26.16 9.06 -20.39
CA VAL A 32 25.21 9.87 -19.61
C VAL A 32 23.78 9.69 -20.15
N PRO A 33 22.89 9.00 -19.44
CA PRO A 33 21.51 8.86 -19.90
C PRO A 33 20.79 10.20 -19.81
N VAL A 34 20.25 10.67 -20.94
CA VAL A 34 19.36 11.84 -20.96
C VAL A 34 18.00 11.43 -20.45
N ILE A 35 17.70 11.77 -19.21
CA ILE A 35 16.41 11.56 -18.58
C ILE A 35 15.52 12.74 -18.89
N ARG A 36 14.48 12.53 -19.69
CA ARG A 36 13.40 13.51 -19.86
C ARG A 36 12.52 13.46 -18.59
N ASN A 37 11.79 14.51 -18.29
CA ASN A 37 10.90 14.80 -17.14
C ASN A 37 10.57 13.64 -16.17
N VAL A 38 10.37 12.41 -16.64
CA VAL A 38 10.08 11.21 -15.81
C VAL A 38 10.95 10.04 -16.27
N ASN A 39 11.62 9.40 -15.32
CA ASN A 39 12.40 8.19 -15.57
C ASN A 39 11.54 6.92 -15.49
N TRP A 40 10.71 6.71 -16.52
CA TRP A 40 9.84 5.52 -16.59
C TRP A 40 10.60 4.18 -16.50
N GLY A 41 11.82 4.13 -17.08
CA GLY A 41 12.67 2.93 -17.02
C GLY A 41 13.10 2.60 -15.59
N GLY A 42 13.60 3.60 -14.88
CA GLY A 42 14.01 3.47 -13.48
C GLY A 42 12.84 3.16 -12.56
N LEU A 43 11.72 3.88 -12.70
CA LEU A 43 10.49 3.65 -11.94
C LEU A 43 9.99 2.21 -12.13
N LYS A 44 9.87 1.74 -13.39
CA LYS A 44 9.44 0.38 -13.69
C LYS A 44 10.39 -0.66 -13.09
N THR A 45 11.69 -0.44 -13.19
CA THR A 45 12.71 -1.34 -12.66
C THR A 45 12.60 -1.47 -11.14
N LEU A 46 12.48 -0.35 -10.44
CA LEU A 46 12.31 -0.33 -8.99
C LEU A 46 10.98 -0.98 -8.58
N TYR A 47 9.88 -0.63 -9.24
CA TYR A 47 8.57 -1.25 -8.98
C TYR A 47 8.63 -2.77 -9.16
N VAL A 48 9.19 -3.26 -10.27
CA VAL A 48 9.32 -4.70 -10.53
C VAL A 48 10.24 -5.37 -9.51
N LYS A 49 11.33 -4.71 -9.06
CA LYS A 49 12.20 -5.20 -7.97
C LYS A 49 11.38 -5.41 -6.69
N GLU A 50 10.58 -4.42 -6.29
CA GLU A 50 9.74 -4.48 -5.10
C GLU A 50 8.65 -5.55 -5.21
N VAL A 51 8.01 -5.68 -6.37
CA VAL A 51 7.02 -6.73 -6.64
C VAL A 51 7.68 -8.12 -6.59
N ARG A 52 8.81 -8.32 -7.24
CA ARG A 52 9.55 -9.59 -7.20
C ARG A 52 10.01 -9.95 -5.78
N ARG A 53 10.28 -8.97 -4.93
CA ARG A 53 10.67 -9.20 -3.54
C ARG A 53 9.61 -9.99 -2.77
N PHE A 54 8.34 -9.57 -2.83
CA PHE A 54 7.28 -10.29 -2.12
C PHE A 54 6.85 -11.57 -2.83
N PHE A 55 6.97 -11.66 -4.16
CA PHE A 55 6.68 -12.90 -4.88
C PHE A 55 7.65 -14.04 -4.56
N LYS A 56 8.90 -13.74 -4.21
CA LYS A 56 9.86 -14.78 -3.80
C LYS A 56 9.39 -15.57 -2.56
N VAL A 57 8.53 -14.96 -1.74
CA VAL A 57 7.98 -15.54 -0.51
C VAL A 57 6.45 -15.57 -0.55
N GLN A 58 5.86 -15.81 -1.73
CA GLN A 58 4.41 -15.73 -1.97
C GLN A 58 3.57 -16.61 -1.05
N LEU A 59 4.05 -17.78 -0.64
CA LEU A 59 3.35 -18.65 0.31
C LEU A 59 3.06 -17.92 1.62
N GLN A 60 4.06 -17.21 2.15
CA GLN A 60 3.93 -16.45 3.39
C GLN A 60 3.20 -15.11 3.19
N THR A 61 3.36 -14.47 2.02
CA THR A 61 2.91 -13.09 1.83
C THR A 61 1.50 -12.98 1.26
N VAL A 62 1.01 -14.00 0.54
CA VAL A 62 -0.31 -14.02 -0.09
C VAL A 62 -1.18 -15.14 0.48
N TRP A 63 -0.67 -16.37 0.49
CA TRP A 63 -1.47 -17.53 0.89
C TRP A 63 -1.67 -17.63 2.40
N ALA A 64 -0.66 -17.34 3.21
CA ALA A 64 -0.83 -17.40 4.67
C ALA A 64 -1.89 -16.42 5.18
N PRO A 65 -1.93 -15.12 4.76
CA PRO A 65 -3.04 -14.24 5.08
C PRO A 65 -4.40 -14.75 4.62
N ALA A 66 -4.50 -15.36 3.43
CA ALA A 66 -5.76 -15.93 2.95
C ALA A 66 -6.26 -17.06 3.85
N VAL A 67 -5.38 -18.00 4.21
CA VAL A 67 -5.72 -19.12 5.13
C VAL A 67 -6.12 -18.58 6.51
N THR A 68 -5.35 -17.64 7.07
CA THR A 68 -5.66 -17.05 8.38
C THR A 68 -7.01 -16.34 8.36
N THR A 69 -7.33 -15.61 7.30
CA THR A 69 -8.62 -14.93 7.17
C THR A 69 -9.78 -15.89 7.03
N LEU A 70 -9.60 -16.99 6.28
CA LEU A 70 -10.60 -18.06 6.22
C LEU A 70 -10.81 -18.75 7.56
N LEU A 71 -9.74 -18.98 8.33
CA LEU A 71 -9.86 -19.53 9.68
C LEU A 71 -10.64 -18.58 10.60
N PHE A 72 -10.41 -17.27 10.54
CA PHE A 72 -11.23 -16.30 11.26
C PHE A 72 -12.69 -16.36 10.82
N LEU A 73 -12.96 -16.39 9.54
CA LEU A 73 -14.33 -16.53 9.03
C LEU A 73 -14.97 -17.81 9.55
N ALA A 74 -14.27 -18.96 9.47
CA ALA A 74 -14.74 -20.25 9.96
C ALA A 74 -15.07 -20.21 11.46
N ILE A 75 -14.13 -19.71 12.28
CA ILE A 75 -14.30 -19.62 13.73
C ILE A 75 -15.52 -18.75 14.07
N PHE A 76 -15.62 -17.57 13.48
CA PHE A 76 -16.72 -16.66 13.80
C PHE A 76 -18.06 -17.15 13.28
N THR A 77 -18.13 -17.80 12.11
CA THR A 77 -19.38 -18.39 11.60
C THR A 77 -19.82 -19.59 12.41
N VAL A 78 -18.90 -20.47 12.83
CA VAL A 78 -19.21 -21.66 13.63
C VAL A 78 -19.48 -21.28 15.08
N ALA A 79 -18.62 -20.48 15.72
CA ALA A 79 -18.73 -20.15 17.15
C ALA A 79 -19.95 -19.27 17.46
N LEU A 80 -20.32 -18.35 16.57
CA LEU A 80 -21.48 -17.46 16.76
C LEU A 80 -22.76 -18.04 16.14
N GLY A 81 -22.68 -19.26 15.63
CA GLY A 81 -23.79 -19.97 15.02
C GLY A 81 -24.37 -19.20 13.84
N GLY A 82 -24.02 -19.50 12.61
CA GLY A 82 -24.24 -18.80 11.34
C GLY A 82 -25.64 -18.19 11.06
N ARG A 83 -26.53 -18.16 12.06
CA ARG A 83 -27.89 -17.59 12.03
C ARG A 83 -28.00 -16.22 12.72
N ARG A 84 -26.90 -15.69 13.32
CA ARG A 84 -26.97 -14.38 13.98
C ARG A 84 -27.06 -13.31 12.91
N GLN A 85 -28.17 -12.59 12.92
CA GLN A 85 -28.39 -11.41 12.09
C GLN A 85 -27.91 -10.16 12.84
N LEU A 86 -27.24 -9.29 12.16
CA LEU A 86 -26.95 -7.92 12.58
C LEU A 86 -27.89 -6.98 11.83
N VAL A 87 -28.26 -5.89 12.45
CA VAL A 87 -28.98 -4.81 11.77
C VAL A 87 -27.92 -3.78 11.38
N LEU A 88 -27.79 -3.53 10.09
CA LEU A 88 -26.91 -2.52 9.53
C LEU A 88 -27.78 -1.54 8.72
N ASP A 89 -27.83 -0.28 9.11
CA ASP A 89 -28.65 0.74 8.45
C ASP A 89 -30.13 0.29 8.27
N GLY A 90 -30.69 -0.36 9.32
CA GLY A 90 -32.06 -0.89 9.31
C GLY A 90 -32.26 -2.20 8.52
N THR A 91 -31.27 -2.72 7.84
CA THR A 91 -31.35 -3.97 7.08
C THR A 91 -30.76 -5.14 7.86
N PRO A 92 -31.44 -6.29 7.95
CA PRO A 92 -30.90 -7.49 8.58
C PRO A 92 -29.85 -8.13 7.65
N VAL A 93 -28.63 -8.23 8.12
CA VAL A 93 -27.49 -8.84 7.40
C VAL A 93 -27.00 -10.06 8.17
N GLN A 94 -26.68 -11.15 7.47
CA GLN A 94 -26.04 -12.30 8.12
C GLN A 94 -24.67 -11.91 8.66
N PHE A 95 -24.32 -12.43 9.84
CA PHE A 95 -23.05 -12.09 10.49
C PHE A 95 -21.83 -12.44 9.61
N ALA A 96 -21.89 -13.55 8.86
CA ALA A 96 -20.84 -13.97 7.95
C ALA A 96 -20.61 -12.97 6.81
N ASP A 97 -21.71 -12.49 6.21
CA ASP A 97 -21.66 -11.50 5.10
C ASP A 97 -21.16 -10.14 5.61
N PHE A 98 -21.46 -9.81 6.88
CA PHE A 98 -20.99 -8.58 7.52
C PHE A 98 -19.47 -8.57 7.74
N ILE A 99 -18.89 -9.69 8.25
CA ILE A 99 -17.46 -9.72 8.58
C ILE A 99 -16.56 -9.98 7.37
N ALA A 100 -17.07 -10.65 6.32
CA ALA A 100 -16.26 -11.03 5.18
C ALA A 100 -15.58 -9.84 4.47
N PRO A 101 -16.28 -8.78 4.08
CA PRO A 101 -15.65 -7.59 3.47
C PRO A 101 -14.66 -6.91 4.42
N GLY A 102 -14.97 -6.86 5.72
CA GLY A 102 -14.07 -6.31 6.74
C GLY A 102 -12.75 -7.08 6.83
N LEU A 103 -12.82 -8.42 6.79
CA LEU A 103 -11.64 -9.29 6.81
C LEU A 103 -10.80 -9.14 5.53
N ILE A 104 -11.43 -9.02 4.37
CA ILE A 104 -10.71 -8.75 3.10
C ILE A 104 -9.96 -7.43 3.20
N ALA A 105 -10.64 -6.34 3.58
CA ALA A 105 -10.05 -5.01 3.71
C ALA A 105 -8.92 -5.01 4.75
N MET A 106 -9.13 -5.62 5.92
CA MET A 106 -8.12 -5.75 6.97
C MET A 106 -6.86 -6.47 6.45
N GLY A 107 -7.05 -7.58 5.72
CA GLY A 107 -5.94 -8.31 5.08
C GLY A 107 -5.18 -7.44 4.07
N MET A 108 -5.88 -6.68 3.24
CA MET A 108 -5.29 -5.77 2.27
C MET A 108 -4.42 -4.71 2.94
N ILE A 109 -4.97 -3.96 3.89
CA ILE A 109 -4.28 -2.83 4.51
C ILE A 109 -3.06 -3.28 5.33
N GLN A 110 -3.16 -4.36 6.09
CA GLN A 110 -2.03 -4.90 6.86
C GLN A 110 -0.90 -5.38 5.97
N ASN A 111 -1.22 -6.03 4.84
CA ASN A 111 -0.22 -6.49 3.90
C ASN A 111 0.44 -5.36 3.10
N SER A 112 -0.29 -4.28 2.81
CA SER A 112 0.29 -3.06 2.25
C SER A 112 1.32 -2.45 3.20
N PHE A 113 0.94 -2.27 4.47
CA PHE A 113 1.86 -1.78 5.50
C PHE A 113 3.10 -2.65 5.62
N ALA A 114 2.93 -3.96 5.76
CA ALA A 114 4.03 -4.91 5.88
C ALA A 114 4.99 -4.85 4.68
N ASN A 115 4.48 -4.68 3.45
CA ASN A 115 5.35 -4.55 2.27
C ASN A 115 6.17 -3.27 2.30
N ALA A 116 5.53 -2.13 2.54
CA ALA A 116 6.18 -0.82 2.49
C ALA A 116 7.13 -0.61 3.68
N SER A 117 6.81 -1.12 4.88
CA SER A 117 7.64 -0.99 6.08
C SER A 117 9.02 -1.67 5.95
N PHE A 118 9.14 -2.67 5.08
CA PHE A 118 10.39 -3.34 4.80
C PHE A 118 11.12 -2.81 3.55
N SER A 119 10.53 -1.91 2.76
CA SER A 119 11.12 -1.46 1.49
C SER A 119 12.50 -0.84 1.66
N LEU A 120 12.62 0.25 2.39
CA LEU A 120 13.93 0.90 2.66
C LEU A 120 14.66 0.25 3.84
N LEU A 121 13.93 -0.29 4.81
CA LEU A 121 14.50 -0.87 6.02
C LEU A 121 15.48 -2.02 5.72
N ILE A 122 15.13 -2.90 4.79
CA ILE A 122 16.04 -3.99 4.36
C ILE A 122 17.33 -3.40 3.79
N GLY A 123 17.25 -2.39 2.93
CA GLY A 123 18.42 -1.72 2.37
C GLY A 123 19.30 -1.06 3.45
N LYS A 124 18.69 -0.47 4.49
CA LYS A 124 19.42 0.12 5.62
C LYS A 124 20.15 -0.94 6.43
N ILE A 125 19.49 -2.05 6.78
CA ILE A 125 20.08 -3.13 7.59
C ILE A 125 21.20 -3.85 6.83
N GLN A 126 21.03 -4.02 5.51
CA GLN A 126 22.03 -4.68 4.66
C GLN A 126 23.13 -3.75 4.15
N GLY A 127 23.07 -2.44 4.47
CA GLY A 127 24.01 -1.46 3.94
C GLY A 127 23.85 -1.14 2.45
N THR A 128 22.79 -1.60 1.81
CA THR A 128 22.50 -1.43 0.37
C THR A 128 21.53 -0.28 0.08
N ILE A 129 21.31 0.61 1.06
CA ILE A 129 20.41 1.78 0.89
C ILE A 129 20.87 2.68 -0.26
N VAL A 130 22.17 2.71 -0.54
CA VAL A 130 22.78 3.47 -1.62
C VAL A 130 22.23 3.02 -2.98
N ASP A 131 21.94 1.74 -3.16
CA ASP A 131 21.38 1.19 -4.40
C ASP A 131 19.98 1.72 -4.71
N TYR A 132 19.28 2.28 -3.73
CA TYR A 132 17.98 2.94 -3.89
C TYR A 132 18.12 4.44 -4.16
N LEU A 133 19.18 5.07 -3.64
CA LEU A 133 19.38 6.52 -3.68
C LEU A 133 20.29 6.98 -4.81
N MET A 134 21.20 6.13 -5.33
CA MET A 134 22.09 6.48 -6.43
C MET A 134 21.42 6.50 -7.82
N PRO A 135 20.43 5.63 -8.14
CA PRO A 135 19.77 5.72 -9.42
C PRO A 135 19.14 7.11 -9.62
N PRO A 136 19.15 7.67 -10.85
CA PRO A 136 18.59 8.96 -11.14
C PRO A 136 17.05 8.93 -11.14
N LEU A 137 16.48 8.67 -9.96
CA LEU A 137 15.05 8.65 -9.68
C LEU A 137 14.67 9.90 -8.89
N SER A 138 13.59 10.55 -9.27
CA SER A 138 12.99 11.58 -8.45
C SER A 138 12.36 10.99 -7.19
N THR A 139 12.23 11.79 -6.15
CA THR A 139 11.58 11.40 -4.89
C THR A 139 10.16 10.87 -5.11
N VAL A 140 9.42 11.49 -6.05
CA VAL A 140 8.05 11.05 -6.42
C VAL A 140 8.07 9.66 -7.08
N GLU A 141 9.01 9.40 -8.00
CA GLU A 141 9.15 8.11 -8.66
C GLU A 141 9.50 7.00 -7.67
N LEU A 142 10.36 7.30 -6.71
CA LEU A 142 10.75 6.37 -5.66
C LEU A 142 9.56 6.00 -4.76
N ILE A 143 8.80 7.00 -4.30
CA ILE A 143 7.57 6.80 -3.52
C ILE A 143 6.55 6.00 -4.33
N ALA A 144 6.29 6.40 -5.57
CA ALA A 144 5.32 5.74 -6.44
C ALA A 144 5.65 4.26 -6.69
N ALA A 145 6.93 3.94 -6.90
CA ALA A 145 7.37 2.55 -7.07
C ALA A 145 7.15 1.71 -5.80
N MET A 146 7.54 2.24 -4.63
CA MET A 146 7.45 1.50 -3.36
C MET A 146 6.00 1.34 -2.89
N VAL A 147 5.24 2.44 -2.85
CA VAL A 147 3.83 2.42 -2.44
C VAL A 147 2.99 1.67 -3.48
N GLY A 148 3.26 1.85 -4.78
CA GLY A 148 2.62 1.10 -5.85
C GLY A 148 2.80 -0.41 -5.71
N ALA A 149 4.00 -0.88 -5.36
CA ALA A 149 4.25 -2.30 -5.10
C ALA A 149 3.51 -2.79 -3.84
N ALA A 150 3.40 -1.96 -2.80
CA ALA A 150 2.64 -2.28 -1.58
C ALA A 150 1.14 -2.41 -1.88
N VAL A 151 0.58 -1.49 -2.66
CA VAL A 151 -0.81 -1.54 -3.13
C VAL A 151 -1.05 -2.79 -4.00
N THR A 152 -0.13 -3.12 -4.90
CA THR A 152 -0.22 -4.33 -5.73
C THR A 152 -0.28 -5.59 -4.86
N ARG A 153 0.57 -5.69 -3.82
CA ARG A 153 0.51 -6.81 -2.87
C ARG A 153 -0.83 -6.84 -2.13
N ALA A 154 -1.33 -5.70 -1.67
CA ALA A 154 -2.62 -5.59 -1.00
C ALA A 154 -3.76 -6.11 -1.89
N ILE A 155 -3.79 -5.71 -3.16
CA ILE A 155 -4.79 -6.16 -4.15
C ILE A 155 -4.71 -7.68 -4.33
N LEU A 156 -3.50 -8.23 -4.50
CA LEU A 156 -3.32 -9.68 -4.67
C LEU A 156 -3.79 -10.47 -3.44
N VAL A 157 -3.49 -9.98 -2.24
CA VAL A 157 -3.98 -10.58 -1.00
C VAL A 157 -5.51 -10.47 -0.92
N GLY A 158 -6.07 -9.29 -1.21
CA GLY A 158 -7.52 -9.08 -1.24
C GLY A 158 -8.23 -10.02 -2.22
N LEU A 159 -7.70 -10.18 -3.43
CA LEU A 159 -8.22 -11.10 -4.44
C LEU A 159 -8.10 -12.56 -4.01
N ALA A 160 -6.98 -12.96 -3.37
CA ALA A 160 -6.80 -14.31 -2.88
C ALA A 160 -7.78 -14.64 -1.74
N VAL A 161 -7.98 -13.71 -0.80
CA VAL A 161 -8.94 -13.85 0.30
C VAL A 161 -10.37 -13.88 -0.24
N TRP A 162 -10.71 -12.94 -1.13
CA TRP A 162 -12.03 -12.89 -1.75
C TRP A 162 -12.35 -14.16 -2.55
N GLY A 163 -11.40 -14.61 -3.39
CA GLY A 163 -11.54 -15.85 -4.16
C GLY A 163 -11.71 -17.09 -3.27
N ALA A 164 -11.01 -17.13 -2.13
CA ALA A 164 -11.17 -18.20 -1.16
C ALA A 164 -12.54 -18.15 -0.44
N MET A 165 -13.06 -16.94 -0.15
CA MET A 165 -14.39 -16.76 0.44
C MET A 165 -15.53 -17.13 -0.52
N LEU A 166 -15.36 -16.93 -1.84
CA LEU A 166 -16.34 -17.39 -2.84
C LEU A 166 -16.56 -18.91 -2.81
N LEU A 167 -15.56 -19.65 -2.35
CA LEU A 167 -15.66 -21.12 -2.19
C LEU A 167 -16.31 -21.53 -0.86
N TRP A 168 -16.56 -20.56 0.05
CA TRP A 168 -17.12 -20.85 1.37
C TRP A 168 -18.66 -20.90 1.31
N PRO A 169 -19.30 -22.01 1.66
CA PRO A 169 -20.75 -22.12 1.59
C PRO A 169 -21.43 -21.21 2.62
N GLY A 170 -22.45 -20.48 2.19
CA GLY A 170 -23.29 -19.66 3.06
C GLY A 170 -22.78 -18.26 3.32
N VAL A 171 -21.84 -17.76 2.52
CA VAL A 171 -21.37 -16.35 2.55
C VAL A 171 -21.60 -15.73 1.19
N ASP A 172 -22.29 -14.60 1.17
CA ASP A 172 -22.45 -13.80 -0.06
C ASP A 172 -21.42 -12.67 -0.09
N VAL A 173 -20.44 -12.80 -0.97
CA VAL A 173 -19.35 -11.84 -1.16
C VAL A 173 -19.33 -11.27 -2.59
N TRP A 174 -20.50 -11.12 -3.22
CA TRP A 174 -20.59 -10.43 -4.50
C TRP A 174 -20.67 -8.91 -4.29
N PRO A 175 -19.81 -8.12 -4.95
CA PRO A 175 -19.83 -6.68 -4.80
C PRO A 175 -21.04 -6.06 -5.47
N GLN A 176 -21.85 -5.30 -4.71
CA GLN A 176 -22.98 -4.53 -5.21
C GLN A 176 -22.52 -3.20 -5.83
N HIS A 177 -21.51 -2.55 -5.22
CA HIS A 177 -20.95 -1.26 -5.64
C HIS A 177 -19.45 -1.37 -5.88
N LEU A 178 -19.06 -1.84 -7.07
CA LEU A 178 -17.65 -2.09 -7.43
C LEU A 178 -16.77 -0.85 -7.29
N TRP A 179 -17.29 0.35 -7.58
CA TRP A 179 -16.54 1.60 -7.41
C TRP A 179 -16.08 1.81 -5.97
N ALA A 180 -16.92 1.47 -4.98
CA ALA A 180 -16.59 1.62 -3.57
C ALA A 180 -15.52 0.59 -3.14
N VAL A 181 -15.64 -0.66 -3.59
CA VAL A 181 -14.61 -1.70 -3.36
C VAL A 181 -13.25 -1.22 -3.88
N ILE A 182 -13.21 -0.71 -5.12
CA ILE A 182 -11.97 -0.22 -5.73
C ILE A 182 -11.46 1.01 -4.99
N TRP A 183 -12.30 2.01 -4.74
CA TRP A 183 -11.90 3.25 -4.11
C TRP A 183 -11.36 3.02 -2.69
N PHE A 184 -12.15 2.40 -1.82
CA PHE A 184 -11.77 2.19 -0.42
C PHE A 184 -10.63 1.17 -0.28
N GLY A 185 -10.59 0.15 -1.14
CA GLY A 185 -9.48 -0.79 -1.19
C GLY A 185 -8.16 -0.14 -1.59
N LEU A 186 -8.17 0.70 -2.64
CA LEU A 186 -6.98 1.42 -3.10
C LEU A 186 -6.54 2.49 -2.09
N MET A 187 -7.48 3.31 -1.58
CA MET A 187 -7.16 4.37 -0.63
C MET A 187 -6.67 3.80 0.70
N GLY A 188 -7.27 2.72 1.19
CA GLY A 188 -6.79 2.03 2.39
C GLY A 188 -5.41 1.41 2.20
N ALA A 189 -5.18 0.72 1.09
CA ALA A 189 -3.88 0.14 0.76
C ALA A 189 -2.81 1.23 0.58
N ALA A 190 -3.11 2.34 -0.09
CA ALA A 190 -2.17 3.46 -0.25
C ALA A 190 -1.84 4.12 1.09
N MET A 191 -2.85 4.38 1.93
CA MET A 191 -2.66 4.95 3.27
C MET A 191 -1.68 4.13 4.11
N LEU A 192 -1.90 2.82 4.17
CA LEU A 192 -1.00 1.93 4.91
C LEU A 192 0.34 1.72 4.19
N GLY A 193 0.38 1.82 2.88
CA GLY A 193 1.61 1.88 2.10
C GLY A 193 2.48 3.09 2.46
N PHE A 194 1.88 4.29 2.54
CA PHE A 194 2.58 5.51 2.99
C PHE A 194 3.04 5.40 4.45
N LEU A 195 2.17 4.96 5.37
CA LEU A 195 2.54 4.74 6.77
C LEU A 195 3.68 3.71 6.90
N GLY A 196 3.64 2.64 6.12
CA GLY A 196 4.71 1.66 6.07
C GLY A 196 6.01 2.27 5.54
N LEU A 197 5.96 3.09 4.50
CA LEU A 197 7.13 3.79 3.96
C LEU A 197 7.73 4.76 5.01
N LEU A 198 6.90 5.54 5.71
CA LEU A 198 7.34 6.37 6.84
C LEU A 198 8.01 5.54 7.93
N THR A 199 7.42 4.39 8.27
CA THR A 199 8.01 3.45 9.22
C THR A 199 9.36 2.93 8.73
N SER A 200 9.52 2.60 7.45
CA SER A 200 10.78 2.13 6.87
C SER A 200 11.89 3.18 6.90
N MET A 201 11.53 4.45 6.79
CA MET A 201 12.47 5.57 6.95
C MET A 201 12.90 5.75 8.42
N TRP A 202 11.95 5.64 9.35
CA TRP A 202 12.21 5.83 10.77
C TRP A 202 12.94 4.64 11.42
N ALA A 203 12.56 3.41 11.06
CA ALA A 203 13.07 2.19 11.65
C ALA A 203 14.54 1.95 11.30
N GLU A 204 15.29 1.44 12.25
CA GLU A 204 16.71 1.06 12.13
C GLU A 204 16.90 -0.45 12.28
N LYS A 205 15.91 -1.13 12.88
CA LYS A 205 15.89 -2.57 13.12
C LYS A 205 14.53 -3.15 12.73
N PHE A 206 14.49 -4.46 12.46
CA PHE A 206 13.24 -5.16 12.19
C PHE A 206 12.24 -5.05 13.34
N ASP A 207 12.72 -5.05 14.58
CA ASP A 207 11.91 -4.93 15.78
C ASP A 207 11.12 -3.61 15.83
N HIS A 208 11.68 -2.51 15.29
CA HIS A 208 10.97 -1.24 15.23
C HIS A 208 9.74 -1.32 14.31
N ALA A 209 9.87 -1.95 13.13
CA ALA A 209 8.75 -2.16 12.24
C ALA A 209 7.71 -3.13 12.82
N ALA A 210 8.17 -4.18 13.50
CA ALA A 210 7.30 -5.11 14.21
C ALA A 210 6.53 -4.42 15.36
N ALA A 211 7.19 -3.54 16.11
CA ALA A 211 6.56 -2.75 17.17
C ALA A 211 5.44 -1.87 16.63
N VAL A 212 5.68 -1.13 15.53
CA VAL A 212 4.62 -0.32 14.89
C VAL A 212 3.46 -1.20 14.44
N THR A 213 3.74 -2.36 13.85
CA THR A 213 2.69 -3.31 13.43
C THR A 213 1.85 -3.75 14.63
N ASN A 214 2.49 -4.18 15.71
CA ASN A 214 1.80 -4.82 16.83
C ASN A 214 1.14 -3.82 17.80
N PHE A 215 1.72 -2.64 17.98
CA PHE A 215 1.20 -1.64 18.91
C PHE A 215 0.28 -0.59 18.28
N PHE A 216 0.36 -0.38 16.96
CA PHE A 216 -0.46 0.62 16.28
C PHE A 216 -1.34 0.01 15.21
N VAL A 217 -0.77 -0.68 14.21
CA VAL A 217 -1.55 -1.14 13.05
C VAL A 217 -2.57 -2.22 13.45
N ALA A 218 -2.16 -3.23 14.21
CA ALA A 218 -3.05 -4.32 14.59
C ALA A 218 -4.19 -3.88 15.53
N PRO A 219 -3.95 -3.10 16.61
CA PRO A 219 -5.05 -2.60 17.45
C PRO A 219 -6.01 -1.67 16.70
N LEU A 220 -5.52 -0.75 15.87
CA LEU A 220 -6.37 0.13 15.08
C LEU A 220 -7.21 -0.64 14.06
N ALA A 221 -6.65 -1.69 13.46
CA ALA A 221 -7.38 -2.56 12.55
C ALA A 221 -8.48 -3.36 13.28
N LEU A 222 -8.25 -3.81 14.52
CA LEU A 222 -9.26 -4.48 15.33
C LEU A 222 -10.38 -3.51 15.77
N LEU A 223 -10.04 -2.27 16.12
CA LEU A 223 -10.98 -1.22 16.52
C LEU A 223 -11.73 -0.57 15.34
N SER A 224 -11.51 -1.02 14.13
CA SER A 224 -12.11 -0.46 12.92
C SER A 224 -13.51 -0.97 12.58
N GLY A 225 -14.14 -1.77 13.46
CA GLY A 225 -15.45 -2.34 13.21
C GLY A 225 -15.44 -3.54 12.26
N THR A 226 -14.31 -4.22 12.10
CA THR A 226 -14.20 -5.43 11.25
C THR A 226 -15.14 -6.53 11.74
N PHE A 227 -15.23 -6.75 13.06
CA PHE A 227 -15.91 -7.89 13.68
C PHE A 227 -17.24 -7.51 14.35
N TYR A 228 -17.59 -6.24 14.41
CA TYR A 228 -18.79 -5.71 15.08
C TYR A 228 -19.24 -4.41 14.45
N SER A 229 -20.50 -4.08 14.57
CA SER A 229 -20.99 -2.74 14.23
C SER A 229 -20.60 -1.75 15.34
N ILE A 230 -20.15 -0.57 14.96
CA ILE A 230 -19.74 0.48 15.92
C ILE A 230 -20.90 0.93 16.80
N GLU A 231 -22.13 0.87 16.31
CA GLU A 231 -23.33 1.19 17.06
C GLU A 231 -23.51 0.31 18.32
N ALA A 232 -22.96 -0.91 18.30
CA ALA A 232 -23.02 -1.85 19.43
C ALA A 232 -22.00 -1.53 20.55
N LEU A 233 -21.07 -0.57 20.31
CA LEU A 233 -20.05 -0.20 21.28
C LEU A 233 -20.55 0.84 22.30
N ALA A 234 -19.89 0.90 23.47
CA ALA A 234 -20.09 2.01 24.41
C ALA A 234 -19.67 3.37 23.77
N PRO A 235 -20.34 4.49 24.13
CA PRO A 235 -20.13 5.78 23.46
C PRO A 235 -18.66 6.26 23.39
N ALA A 236 -17.86 5.96 24.41
CA ALA A 236 -16.44 6.28 24.42
C ALA A 236 -15.66 5.58 23.31
N PHE A 237 -15.95 4.31 23.06
CA PHE A 237 -15.33 3.54 21.99
C PHE A 237 -15.84 3.94 20.59
N GLN A 238 -17.11 4.34 20.48
CA GLN A 238 -17.64 4.92 19.23
C GLN A 238 -16.85 6.16 18.82
N THR A 239 -16.59 7.08 19.75
CA THR A 239 -15.81 8.29 19.49
C THR A 239 -14.38 7.96 19.03
N ILE A 240 -13.73 6.98 19.68
CA ILE A 240 -12.37 6.53 19.29
C ILE A 240 -12.42 5.92 17.89
N SER A 241 -13.41 5.11 17.57
CA SER A 241 -13.58 4.48 16.27
C SER A 241 -13.80 5.49 15.16
N HIS A 242 -14.60 6.54 15.40
CA HIS A 242 -14.78 7.63 14.43
C HIS A 242 -13.51 8.45 14.18
N GLY A 243 -12.58 8.50 15.15
CA GLY A 243 -11.26 9.08 14.97
C GLY A 243 -10.26 8.17 14.21
N ASN A 244 -10.62 6.91 14.02
CA ASN A 244 -9.75 5.91 13.40
C ASN A 244 -9.96 5.86 11.87
N PRO A 245 -8.94 6.21 11.04
CA PRO A 245 -9.10 6.16 9.58
C PRO A 245 -9.34 4.75 9.04
N PHE A 246 -8.90 3.70 9.73
CA PHE A 246 -9.17 2.31 9.35
C PHE A 246 -10.66 1.99 9.34
N PHE A 247 -11.45 2.63 10.23
CA PHE A 247 -12.89 2.50 10.26
C PHE A 247 -13.53 2.91 8.94
N TYR A 248 -13.14 4.06 8.40
CA TYR A 248 -13.68 4.54 7.12
C TYR A 248 -13.28 3.66 5.93
N VAL A 249 -12.08 3.06 5.98
CA VAL A 249 -11.68 2.06 4.96
C VAL A 249 -12.63 0.87 4.99
N ILE A 250 -12.86 0.29 6.19
CA ILE A 250 -13.64 -0.94 6.33
C ILE A 250 -15.12 -0.69 6.10
N SER A 251 -15.68 0.42 6.65
CA SER A 251 -17.07 0.81 6.44
C SER A 251 -17.37 1.05 4.95
N GLY A 252 -16.52 1.81 4.25
CA GLY A 252 -16.70 2.09 2.83
C GLY A 252 -16.47 0.86 1.95
N PHE A 253 -15.50 -0.01 2.30
CA PHE A 253 -15.28 -1.26 1.59
C PHE A 253 -16.47 -2.21 1.78
N ARG A 254 -17.04 -2.29 2.99
CA ARG A 254 -18.26 -3.05 3.29
C ARG A 254 -19.47 -2.54 2.51
N TYR A 255 -19.63 -1.22 2.39
CA TYR A 255 -20.65 -0.63 1.51
C TYR A 255 -20.56 -1.17 0.09
N GLY A 256 -19.34 -1.38 -0.41
CA GLY A 256 -19.11 -1.94 -1.73
C GLY A 256 -19.71 -3.35 -1.92
N PHE A 257 -19.82 -4.14 -0.87
CA PHE A 257 -20.39 -5.51 -0.90
C PHE A 257 -21.87 -5.55 -0.48
N LEU A 258 -22.23 -4.85 0.59
CA LEU A 258 -23.55 -4.97 1.22
C LEU A 258 -24.53 -3.85 0.84
N GLY A 259 -24.05 -2.77 0.21
CA GLY A 259 -24.88 -1.59 -0.06
C GLY A 259 -25.22 -0.75 1.18
N ALA A 260 -24.78 -1.17 2.38
CA ALA A 260 -24.97 -0.52 3.65
C ALA A 260 -23.63 -0.21 4.33
N ALA A 261 -23.53 0.89 5.06
CA ALA A 261 -22.30 1.36 5.70
C ALA A 261 -22.55 1.84 7.14
N ASP A 262 -21.52 1.69 8.01
CA ASP A 262 -21.55 2.23 9.39
C ASP A 262 -21.25 3.73 9.42
N SER A 263 -20.90 4.37 8.29
CA SER A 263 -20.55 5.80 8.19
C SER A 263 -20.95 6.39 6.85
N PRO A 264 -21.14 7.73 6.75
CA PRO A 264 -21.39 8.38 5.46
C PRO A 264 -20.27 8.12 4.46
N VAL A 265 -20.58 7.42 3.36
CA VAL A 265 -19.60 6.91 2.38
C VAL A 265 -18.78 8.03 1.75
N LEU A 266 -19.43 9.13 1.35
CA LEU A 266 -18.75 10.28 0.72
C LEU A 266 -17.80 10.99 1.69
N LEU A 267 -18.18 11.11 2.96
CA LEU A 267 -17.31 11.67 3.98
C LEU A 267 -16.06 10.78 4.17
N GLY A 268 -16.26 9.46 4.29
CA GLY A 268 -15.15 8.50 4.37
C GLY A 268 -14.23 8.57 3.16
N ALA A 269 -14.79 8.67 1.95
CA ALA A 269 -14.03 8.78 0.72
C ALA A 269 -13.16 10.05 0.67
N GLY A 270 -13.73 11.21 1.05
CA GLY A 270 -13.01 12.48 1.11
C GLY A 270 -11.95 12.51 2.22
N LEU A 271 -12.26 11.97 3.40
CA LEU A 271 -11.32 11.88 4.52
C LEU A 271 -10.09 11.03 4.15
N LEU A 272 -10.31 9.86 3.56
CA LEU A 272 -9.21 8.98 3.14
C LEU A 272 -8.35 9.63 2.05
N LEU A 273 -8.94 10.35 1.11
CA LEU A 273 -8.18 11.10 0.12
C LEU A 273 -7.29 12.16 0.80
N ALA A 274 -7.86 12.95 1.71
CA ALA A 274 -7.12 13.99 2.45
C ALA A 274 -5.96 13.38 3.25
N ILE A 275 -6.19 12.27 3.98
CA ILE A 275 -5.16 11.56 4.74
C ILE A 275 -4.05 11.06 3.80
N ASN A 276 -4.40 10.46 2.66
CA ASN A 276 -3.41 9.97 1.69
C ASN A 276 -2.56 11.13 1.14
N LEU A 277 -3.15 12.28 0.84
CA LEU A 277 -2.40 13.47 0.38
C LEU A 277 -1.42 13.97 1.46
N VAL A 278 -1.86 14.03 2.71
CA VAL A 278 -0.99 14.43 3.83
C VAL A 278 0.16 13.45 4.03
N LEU A 279 -0.12 12.15 3.99
CA LEU A 279 0.91 11.11 4.13
C LEU A 279 1.87 11.08 2.94
N ALA A 280 1.37 11.27 1.72
CA ALA A 280 2.21 11.38 0.52
C ALA A 280 3.15 12.59 0.61
N LEU A 281 2.63 13.74 1.05
CA LEU A 281 3.42 14.95 1.27
C LEU A 281 4.48 14.73 2.37
N ALA A 282 4.11 14.07 3.48
CA ALA A 282 5.05 13.74 4.55
C ALA A 282 6.17 12.81 4.04
N CYS A 283 5.83 11.76 3.29
CA CYS A 283 6.83 10.89 2.66
C CYS A 283 7.76 11.68 1.72
N TYR A 284 7.20 12.56 0.90
CA TYR A 284 7.96 13.39 -0.02
C TYR A 284 8.96 14.28 0.71
N VAL A 285 8.48 15.05 1.69
CA VAL A 285 9.32 16.00 2.45
C VAL A 285 10.44 15.30 3.22
N LEU A 286 10.15 14.14 3.83
CA LEU A 286 11.14 13.40 4.62
C LEU A 286 12.19 12.72 3.74
N LEU A 287 11.79 12.17 2.59
CA LEU A 287 12.72 11.59 1.61
C LEU A 287 13.60 12.67 0.97
N GLU A 288 13.01 13.80 0.58
CA GLU A 288 13.75 14.93 -0.02
C GLU A 288 14.81 15.47 0.94
N ARG A 289 14.49 15.52 2.24
CA ARG A 289 15.44 15.95 3.29
C ARG A 289 16.46 14.87 3.65
N GLY A 290 16.34 13.67 3.12
CA GLY A 290 17.23 12.55 3.47
C GLY A 290 17.15 12.13 4.94
N TRP A 291 15.97 12.37 5.60
CA TRP A 291 15.80 12.12 7.03
C TRP A 291 15.95 10.64 7.37
N LYS A 292 16.90 10.32 8.26
CA LYS A 292 17.23 8.96 8.72
C LYS A 292 17.53 7.95 7.58
N LEU A 293 17.93 8.42 6.41
CA LEU A 293 18.36 7.57 5.31
C LEU A 293 19.87 7.29 5.34
N LYS A 294 20.63 8.15 6.01
CA LYS A 294 22.05 7.92 6.27
C LYS A 294 22.17 7.11 7.57
N ALA A 295 22.87 5.97 7.49
CA ALA A 295 23.29 5.20 8.65
C ALA A 295 24.43 5.94 9.36
#